data_db0bb002ae99369783cb4718b57ab232
#
_entry.id   db0bb002ae99369783cb4718b57ab232
#
_cell.length_a   1.000
_cell.length_b   1.000
_cell.length_c   1.000
_cell.angle_alpha   90.00
_cell.angle_beta   90.00
_cell.angle_gamma   90.00
#
_symmetry.space_group_name_H-M   'P 1'
#
loop_
_entity.id
_entity.type
_entity.pdbx_description
1 polymer ?
#
loop_
_entity_poly.entity_id
_entity_poly.type
_entity_poly.pdbx_seq_one_letter_code
_entity_poly.pdbx_strand_id
1 'polypeptide(L)'
;MEEKKTYILKNVGKLYLKYGIRAVTMDDVASEFGVSKKTLYQYFSDKEDLVRQVINYYLDSSVFDLDKQCEGNAIDRIFTLRNHVSQILQHFNNHLEFELKKSYPALYEKVHDLKRKRIYDYTIININSGIEEGFFRADLEPEFIAKLQVGR
;
A
#
# COMPACT_ATOMS: atom_id res chain seq x y z
N MET A 1 12.81 -0.75 -21.42
CA MET A 1 12.55 0.54 -20.75
C MET A 1 11.62 0.39 -19.55
N GLU A 2 10.50 -0.28 -19.69
CA GLU A 2 9.57 -0.49 -18.58
C GLU A 2 10.14 -1.38 -17.47
N GLU A 3 10.86 -2.43 -17.81
CA GLU A 3 11.50 -3.32 -16.85
C GLU A 3 12.49 -2.59 -15.94
N LYS A 4 13.29 -1.69 -16.53
CA LYS A 4 14.26 -0.90 -15.77
C LYS A 4 13.57 0.12 -14.87
N LYS A 5 12.52 0.75 -15.36
CA LYS A 5 11.68 1.67 -14.56
C LYS A 5 11.05 0.95 -13.37
N THR A 6 10.46 -0.22 -13.61
CA THR A 6 9.85 -1.05 -12.55
C THR A 6 10.89 -1.48 -11.52
N TYR A 7 12.08 -1.87 -11.96
CA TYR A 7 13.18 -2.20 -11.07
C TYR A 7 13.57 -1.03 -10.18
N ILE A 8 13.66 0.17 -10.75
CA ILE A 8 13.96 1.40 -9.99
C ILE A 8 12.86 1.67 -8.96
N LEU A 9 11.59 1.63 -9.37
CA LEU A 9 10.46 1.88 -8.48
C LEU A 9 10.45 0.93 -7.29
N LYS A 10 10.62 -0.35 -7.54
CA LYS A 10 10.66 -1.38 -6.50
C LYS A 10 11.78 -1.15 -5.49
N ASN A 11 12.95 -0.83 -5.98
CA ASN A 11 14.13 -0.71 -5.11
C ASN A 11 14.24 0.66 -4.45
N VAL A 12 13.76 1.72 -5.08
CA VAL A 12 13.62 3.04 -4.43
C VAL A 12 12.66 2.96 -3.25
N GLY A 13 11.57 2.22 -3.39
CA GLY A 13 10.67 1.99 -2.27
C GLY A 13 11.37 1.37 -1.06
N LYS A 14 12.26 0.43 -1.27
CA LYS A 14 13.07 -0.16 -0.20
C LYS A 14 14.02 0.85 0.44
N LEU A 15 14.62 1.72 -0.36
CA LEU A 15 15.46 2.81 0.17
C LEU A 15 14.66 3.78 1.02
N TYR A 16 13.45 4.12 0.60
CA TYR A 16 12.56 5.00 1.36
C TYR A 16 12.14 4.38 2.70
N LEU A 17 11.89 3.09 2.72
CA LEU A 17 11.59 2.37 3.98
C LEU A 17 12.79 2.36 4.93
N LYS A 18 14.00 2.25 4.39
CA LYS A 18 15.22 2.14 5.19
C LYS A 18 15.72 3.50 5.68
N TYR A 19 15.74 4.50 4.81
CA TYR A 19 16.40 5.80 5.07
C TYR A 19 15.42 6.97 5.17
N GLY A 20 14.18 6.80 4.76
CA GLY A 20 13.20 7.87 4.60
C GLY A 20 13.30 8.56 3.24
N ILE A 21 12.24 9.25 2.85
CA ILE A 21 12.15 9.90 1.53
C ILE A 21 13.13 11.07 1.42
N ARG A 22 13.21 11.88 2.46
CA ARG A 22 14.05 13.10 2.47
C ARG A 22 15.53 12.79 2.33
N ALA A 23 15.99 11.70 2.93
CA ALA A 23 17.40 11.31 2.92
C ALA A 23 17.88 10.78 1.57
N VAL A 24 16.97 10.35 0.69
CA VAL A 24 17.31 9.78 -0.63
C VAL A 24 17.10 10.81 -1.71
N THR A 25 18.19 11.34 -2.27
CA THR A 25 18.14 12.34 -3.35
C THR A 25 18.04 11.67 -4.72
N MET A 26 17.71 12.46 -5.75
CA MET A 26 17.76 11.97 -7.15
C MET A 26 19.16 11.52 -7.54
N ASP A 27 20.19 12.18 -7.04
CA ASP A 27 21.58 11.80 -7.25
C ASP A 27 21.89 10.42 -6.65
N ASP A 28 21.40 10.19 -5.44
CA ASP A 28 21.54 8.90 -4.76
C ASP A 28 20.89 7.77 -5.57
N VAL A 29 19.70 8.02 -6.11
CA VAL A 29 18.98 7.05 -6.94
C VAL A 29 19.77 6.74 -8.23
N ALA A 30 20.23 7.77 -8.90
CA ALA A 30 21.03 7.61 -10.13
C ALA A 30 22.29 6.80 -9.87
N SER A 31 23.01 7.12 -8.80
CA SER A 31 24.22 6.43 -8.38
C SER A 31 23.97 4.97 -8.00
N GLU A 32 22.95 4.73 -7.19
CA GLU A 32 22.61 3.39 -6.69
C GLU A 32 22.25 2.41 -7.81
N PHE A 33 21.54 2.88 -8.82
CA PHE A 33 21.06 2.02 -9.92
C PHE A 33 21.91 2.12 -11.19
N GLY A 34 23.04 2.83 -11.14
CA GLY A 34 23.97 2.91 -12.26
C GLY A 34 23.37 3.57 -13.50
N VAL A 35 22.48 4.55 -13.32
CA VAL A 35 21.89 5.31 -14.41
C VAL A 35 22.37 6.76 -14.34
N SER A 36 22.44 7.44 -15.50
CA SER A 36 22.74 8.88 -15.52
C SER A 36 21.56 9.67 -14.99
N LYS A 37 21.83 10.86 -14.47
CA LYS A 37 20.76 11.80 -14.09
C LYS A 37 19.81 12.05 -15.26
N LYS A 38 20.34 12.22 -16.47
CA LYS A 38 19.55 12.44 -17.68
C LYS A 38 18.56 11.29 -17.90
N THR A 39 19.01 10.05 -17.78
CA THR A 39 18.16 8.87 -17.92
C THR A 39 17.08 8.84 -16.82
N LEU A 40 17.47 9.12 -15.58
CA LEU A 40 16.54 9.14 -14.45
C LEU A 40 15.44 10.20 -14.66
N TYR A 41 15.80 11.41 -15.11
CA TYR A 41 14.84 12.47 -15.41
C TYR A 41 14.00 12.22 -16.66
N GLN A 42 14.36 11.27 -17.50
CA GLN A 42 13.50 10.77 -18.57
C GLN A 42 12.34 9.92 -18.04
N TYR A 43 12.57 9.17 -16.96
CA TYR A 43 11.54 8.35 -16.31
C TYR A 43 10.68 9.14 -15.34
N PHE A 44 11.28 10.08 -14.63
CA PHE A 44 10.65 10.84 -13.55
C PHE A 44 10.97 12.32 -13.72
N SER A 45 9.93 13.16 -13.78
CA SER A 45 10.10 14.59 -14.04
C SER A 45 10.84 15.30 -12.90
N ASP A 46 10.59 14.88 -11.66
CA ASP A 46 11.23 15.40 -10.46
C ASP A 46 11.12 14.38 -9.32
N LYS A 47 11.59 14.73 -8.12
CA LYS A 47 11.51 13.87 -6.95
C LYS A 47 10.07 13.56 -6.54
N GLU A 48 9.20 14.56 -6.59
CA GLU A 48 7.78 14.36 -6.26
C GLU A 48 7.11 13.35 -7.20
N ASP A 49 7.41 13.43 -8.49
CA ASP A 49 6.93 12.46 -9.49
C ASP A 49 7.46 11.05 -9.18
N LEU A 50 8.74 10.93 -8.80
CA LEU A 50 9.32 9.65 -8.39
C LEU A 50 8.61 9.09 -7.16
N VAL A 51 8.42 9.89 -6.13
CA VAL A 51 7.70 9.48 -4.91
C VAL A 51 6.28 8.99 -5.24
N ARG A 52 5.55 9.76 -6.05
CA ARG A 52 4.20 9.41 -6.47
C ARG A 52 4.17 8.08 -7.22
N GLN A 53 5.07 7.89 -8.17
CA GLN A 53 5.14 6.65 -8.95
C GLN A 53 5.54 5.45 -8.09
N VAL A 54 6.46 5.62 -7.16
CA VAL A 54 6.85 4.57 -6.19
C VAL A 54 5.65 4.15 -5.34
N ILE A 55 4.92 5.10 -4.80
CA ILE A 55 3.74 4.83 -3.98
C ILE A 55 2.66 4.13 -4.81
N ASN A 56 2.37 4.62 -6.00
CA ASN A 56 1.39 3.99 -6.90
C ASN A 56 1.80 2.56 -7.26
N TYR A 57 3.09 2.33 -7.51
CA TYR A 57 3.60 1.00 -7.79
C TYR A 57 3.32 0.03 -6.63
N TYR A 58 3.58 0.44 -5.40
CA TYR A 58 3.31 -0.39 -4.23
C TYR A 58 1.83 -0.59 -3.97
N LEU A 59 0.99 0.43 -4.22
CA LEU A 59 -0.46 0.30 -4.08
C LEU A 59 -1.06 -0.67 -5.11
N ASP A 60 -0.50 -0.70 -6.32
CA ASP A 60 -0.95 -1.59 -7.40
C ASP A 60 -0.33 -2.98 -7.30
N SER A 61 0.67 -3.17 -6.44
CA SER A 61 1.32 -4.46 -6.26
C SER A 61 0.43 -5.44 -5.49
N SER A 62 0.69 -6.74 -5.68
CA SER A 62 -0.04 -7.83 -5.02
C SER A 62 -0.02 -7.79 -3.49
N VAL A 63 0.87 -6.98 -2.90
CA VAL A 63 0.92 -6.80 -1.43
C VAL A 63 -0.39 -6.22 -0.90
N PHE A 64 -1.07 -5.40 -1.70
CA PHE A 64 -2.37 -4.80 -1.34
C PHE A 64 -3.56 -5.54 -1.96
N ASP A 65 -3.31 -6.62 -2.68
CA ASP A 65 -4.35 -7.41 -3.35
C ASP A 65 -4.85 -8.49 -2.38
N LEU A 66 -5.80 -8.11 -1.55
CA LEU A 66 -6.41 -9.00 -0.56
C LEU A 66 -7.17 -10.15 -1.21
N ASP A 67 -7.69 -9.94 -2.41
CA ASP A 67 -8.50 -10.94 -3.11
C ASP A 67 -7.70 -12.15 -3.56
N LYS A 68 -6.43 -11.93 -3.93
CA LYS A 68 -5.55 -13.02 -4.40
C LYS A 68 -4.96 -13.89 -3.30
N GLN A 69 -4.99 -13.40 -2.06
CA GLN A 69 -4.38 -14.10 -0.92
C GLN A 69 -5.39 -14.83 -0.05
N CYS A 70 -6.66 -14.75 -0.40
CA CYS A 70 -7.74 -15.29 0.41
C CYS A 70 -8.18 -16.68 -0.06
N GLU A 71 -7.52 -17.68 0.47
CA GLU A 71 -7.99 -19.05 0.39
C GLU A 71 -8.66 -19.44 1.71
N GLY A 72 -9.66 -20.34 1.63
CA GLY A 72 -10.33 -20.84 2.79
C GLY A 72 -11.68 -20.20 3.08
N ASN A 73 -12.18 -20.39 4.31
CA ASN A 73 -13.48 -19.87 4.74
C ASN A 73 -13.39 -18.45 5.28
N ALA A 74 -14.52 -17.88 5.69
CA ALA A 74 -14.60 -16.52 6.21
C ALA A 74 -13.72 -16.30 7.44
N ILE A 75 -13.55 -17.30 8.28
CA ILE A 75 -12.69 -17.22 9.49
C ILE A 75 -11.23 -17.18 9.07
N ASP A 76 -10.81 -18.01 8.14
CA ASP A 76 -9.45 -18.02 7.59
C ASP A 76 -9.12 -16.66 6.97
N ARG A 77 -10.07 -16.06 6.26
CA ARG A 77 -9.91 -14.74 5.64
C ARG A 77 -9.71 -13.62 6.67
N ILE A 78 -10.34 -13.71 7.84
CA ILE A 78 -10.12 -12.74 8.94
C ILE A 78 -8.66 -12.80 9.40
N PHE A 79 -8.13 -14.00 9.61
CA PHE A 79 -6.73 -14.17 10.00
C PHE A 79 -5.76 -13.70 8.92
N THR A 80 -6.07 -13.98 7.65
CA THR A 80 -5.29 -13.52 6.50
C THR A 80 -5.28 -12.00 6.44
N LEU A 81 -6.42 -11.34 6.61
CA LEU A 81 -6.51 -9.89 6.65
C LEU A 81 -5.67 -9.30 7.79
N ARG A 82 -5.78 -9.88 8.99
CA ARG A 82 -5.01 -9.43 10.16
C ARG A 82 -3.51 -9.52 9.89
N ASN A 83 -3.05 -10.64 9.36
CA ASN A 83 -1.64 -10.84 9.03
C ASN A 83 -1.17 -9.86 7.96
N HIS A 84 -2.01 -9.63 6.95
CA HIS A 84 -1.69 -8.71 5.85
C HIS A 84 -1.59 -7.27 6.33
N VAL A 85 -2.54 -6.81 7.14
CA VAL A 85 -2.51 -5.47 7.76
C VAL A 85 -1.27 -5.33 8.66
N SER A 86 -0.94 -6.37 9.42
CA SER A 86 0.26 -6.37 10.27
C SER A 86 1.54 -6.23 9.43
N GLN A 87 1.65 -6.95 8.31
CA GLN A 87 2.78 -6.82 7.40
C GLN A 87 2.89 -5.42 6.79
N ILE A 88 1.77 -4.85 6.37
CA ILE A 88 1.72 -3.47 5.84
C ILE A 88 2.20 -2.48 6.90
N LEU A 89 1.73 -2.61 8.14
CA LEU A 89 2.14 -1.73 9.25
C LEU A 89 3.62 -1.86 9.59
N GLN A 90 4.20 -3.05 9.41
CA GLN A 90 5.64 -3.26 9.58
C GLN A 90 6.46 -2.60 8.47
N HIS A 91 5.93 -2.59 7.24
CA HIS A 91 6.59 -1.95 6.10
C HIS A 91 6.43 -0.42 6.09
N PHE A 92 5.29 0.08 6.55
CA PHE A 92 5.06 1.51 6.74
C PHE A 92 5.41 1.89 8.18
N ASN A 93 6.66 2.25 8.40
CA ASN A 93 7.05 2.77 9.70
C ASN A 93 6.45 4.16 9.93
N ASN A 94 6.32 4.55 11.18
CA ASN A 94 5.75 5.84 11.57
C ASN A 94 6.50 7.04 10.96
N HIS A 95 7.78 6.88 10.68
CA HIS A 95 8.61 7.91 10.08
C HIS A 95 8.22 8.20 8.63
N LEU A 96 8.01 7.15 7.83
CA LEU A 96 7.59 7.30 6.44
C LEU A 96 6.20 7.93 6.34
N GLU A 97 5.28 7.50 7.18
CA GLU A 97 3.94 8.06 7.25
C GLU A 97 3.98 9.55 7.61
N PHE A 98 4.79 9.91 8.60
CA PHE A 98 4.99 11.31 9.01
C PHE A 98 5.56 12.15 7.87
N GLU A 99 6.57 11.66 7.15
CA GLU A 99 7.16 12.37 6.01
C GLU A 99 6.15 12.59 4.88
N LEU A 100 5.36 11.58 4.54
CA LEU A 100 4.31 11.70 3.53
C LEU A 100 3.29 12.74 3.94
N LYS A 101 2.81 12.68 5.16
CA LYS A 101 1.82 13.63 5.67
C LYS A 101 2.33 15.06 5.66
N LYS A 102 3.59 15.27 6.02
CA LYS A 102 4.21 16.59 6.10
C LYS A 102 4.56 17.16 4.73
N SER A 103 5.20 16.38 3.88
CA SER A 103 5.80 16.85 2.62
C SER A 103 4.97 16.55 1.38
N TYR A 104 4.11 15.54 1.44
CA TYR A 104 3.29 15.09 0.32
C TYR A 104 1.85 14.82 0.78
N PRO A 105 1.15 15.86 1.29
CA PRO A 105 -0.16 15.64 1.93
C PRO A 105 -1.23 15.09 0.99
N ALA A 106 -1.26 15.51 -0.27
CA ALA A 106 -2.22 14.98 -1.24
C ALA A 106 -1.99 13.49 -1.52
N LEU A 107 -0.74 13.09 -1.59
CA LEU A 107 -0.36 11.70 -1.77
C LEU A 107 -0.68 10.85 -0.53
N TYR A 108 -0.44 11.41 0.65
CA TYR A 108 -0.80 10.80 1.92
C TYR A 108 -2.30 10.50 2.01
N GLU A 109 -3.13 11.48 1.67
CA GLU A 109 -4.59 11.30 1.67
C GLU A 109 -5.05 10.26 0.67
N LYS A 110 -4.48 10.25 -0.53
CA LYS A 110 -4.77 9.24 -1.55
C LYS A 110 -4.47 7.83 -1.05
N VAL A 111 -3.32 7.63 -0.43
CA VAL A 111 -2.93 6.34 0.16
C VAL A 111 -3.89 5.94 1.26
N HIS A 112 -4.22 6.87 2.14
CA HIS A 112 -5.10 6.64 3.27
C HIS A 112 -6.52 6.27 2.82
N ASP A 113 -7.06 6.99 1.85
CA ASP A 113 -8.39 6.74 1.30
C ASP A 113 -8.46 5.38 0.58
N LEU A 114 -7.42 5.02 -0.18
CA LEU A 114 -7.34 3.70 -0.82
C LEU A 114 -7.29 2.56 0.18
N LYS A 115 -6.53 2.71 1.25
CA LYS A 115 -6.48 1.72 2.34
C LYS A 115 -7.84 1.55 3.00
N ARG A 116 -8.51 2.65 3.34
CA ARG A 116 -9.84 2.63 3.92
C ARG A 116 -10.84 1.93 3.03
N LYS A 117 -10.86 2.28 1.75
CA LYS A 117 -11.76 1.69 0.77
C LYS A 117 -11.55 0.18 0.65
N ARG A 118 -10.30 -0.26 0.55
CA ARG A 118 -9.99 -1.69 0.44
C ARG A 118 -10.39 -2.47 1.67
N ILE A 119 -10.13 -1.94 2.86
CA ILE A 119 -10.55 -2.57 4.11
C ILE A 119 -12.07 -2.64 4.19
N TYR A 120 -12.75 -1.57 3.81
CA TYR A 120 -14.21 -1.49 3.80
C TYR A 120 -14.82 -2.55 2.86
N ASP A 121 -14.40 -2.55 1.60
CA ASP A 121 -14.90 -3.48 0.58
C ASP A 121 -14.62 -4.93 0.96
N TYR A 122 -13.42 -5.21 1.43
CA TYR A 122 -13.02 -6.55 1.86
C TYR A 122 -13.84 -7.03 3.05
N THR A 123 -14.09 -6.15 4.02
CA THR A 123 -14.90 -6.49 5.20
C THR A 123 -16.33 -6.85 4.80
N ILE A 124 -16.95 -6.07 3.91
CA ILE A 124 -18.30 -6.35 3.41
C ILE A 124 -18.36 -7.71 2.74
N ILE A 125 -17.44 -7.98 1.82
CA ILE A 125 -17.37 -9.26 1.11
C ILE A 125 -17.20 -10.41 2.09
N ASN A 126 -16.30 -10.26 3.06
CA ASN A 126 -16.03 -11.31 4.04
C ASN A 126 -17.21 -11.58 4.97
N ILE A 127 -17.91 -10.53 5.43
CA ILE A 127 -19.09 -10.71 6.29
C ILE A 127 -20.21 -11.41 5.52
N ASN A 128 -20.49 -10.98 4.29
CA ASN A 128 -21.51 -11.62 3.45
C ASN A 128 -21.18 -13.09 3.18
N SER A 129 -19.95 -13.40 2.82
CA SER A 129 -19.48 -14.75 2.62
C SER A 129 -19.60 -15.59 3.89
N GLY A 130 -19.26 -15.02 5.03
CA GLY A 130 -19.36 -15.71 6.33
C GLY A 130 -20.79 -16.01 6.74
N ILE A 131 -21.74 -15.14 6.41
CA ILE A 131 -23.15 -15.38 6.62
C ILE A 131 -23.63 -16.53 5.72
N GLU A 132 -23.28 -16.52 4.43
CA GLU A 132 -23.64 -17.57 3.48
C GLU A 132 -23.04 -18.93 3.88
N GLU A 133 -21.80 -18.93 4.36
CA GLU A 133 -21.11 -20.15 4.82
C GLU A 133 -21.60 -20.65 6.19
N GLY A 134 -22.41 -19.87 6.89
CA GLY A 134 -22.96 -20.23 8.20
C GLY A 134 -22.01 -20.00 9.38
N PHE A 135 -20.88 -19.33 9.19
CA PHE A 135 -19.94 -19.00 10.27
C PHE A 135 -20.32 -17.76 11.05
N PHE A 136 -21.06 -16.83 10.41
CA PHE A 136 -21.48 -15.57 11.02
C PHE A 136 -23.00 -15.53 11.15
N ARG A 137 -23.47 -14.78 12.15
CA ARG A 137 -24.89 -14.57 12.39
C ARG A 137 -25.53 -13.83 11.21
N ALA A 138 -26.73 -14.26 10.81
CA ALA A 138 -27.44 -13.69 9.66
C ALA A 138 -27.93 -12.26 9.91
N ASP A 139 -27.99 -11.81 11.18
CA ASP A 139 -28.45 -10.48 11.57
C ASP A 139 -27.32 -9.43 11.60
N LEU A 140 -26.08 -9.82 11.24
CA LEU A 140 -24.97 -8.87 11.13
C LEU A 140 -25.20 -7.91 9.97
N GLU A 141 -24.93 -6.64 10.21
CA GLU A 141 -24.98 -5.60 9.19
C GLU A 141 -23.54 -5.34 8.65
N PRO A 142 -23.22 -5.84 7.43
CA PRO A 142 -21.85 -5.74 6.89
C PRO A 142 -21.34 -4.30 6.83
N GLU A 143 -22.17 -3.38 6.38
CA GLU A 143 -21.79 -1.97 6.26
C GLU A 143 -21.44 -1.32 7.61
N PHE A 144 -22.20 -1.63 8.64
CA PHE A 144 -21.93 -1.11 9.98
C PHE A 144 -20.59 -1.62 10.52
N ILE A 145 -20.34 -2.90 10.37
CA ILE A 145 -19.08 -3.53 10.80
C ILE A 145 -17.89 -2.96 10.02
N ALA A 146 -18.05 -2.80 8.69
CA ALA A 146 -17.02 -2.23 7.85
C ALA A 146 -16.68 -0.78 8.25
N LYS A 147 -17.68 0.02 8.56
CA LYS A 147 -17.48 1.40 9.04
C LYS A 147 -16.76 1.45 10.38
N LEU A 148 -17.08 0.55 11.32
CA LEU A 148 -16.38 0.45 12.59
C LEU A 148 -14.90 0.11 12.40
N GLN A 149 -14.61 -0.78 11.47
CA GLN A 149 -13.25 -1.23 11.20
C GLN A 149 -12.39 -0.14 10.54
N VAL A 150 -12.99 0.64 9.65
CA VAL A 150 -12.34 1.75 8.96
C VAL A 150 -12.17 2.97 9.86
N GLY A 151 -13.07 3.20 10.81
CA GLY A 151 -13.04 4.31 11.75
C GLY A 151 -11.93 4.21 12.82
N ARG A 152 -11.20 3.13 12.82
CA ARG A 152 -10.03 2.93 13.67
C ARG A 152 -8.79 3.32 12.88
#